data_95ec4cf9cbe412d6184565d42e2324e2
#
_entry.id   95ec4cf9cbe412d6184565d42e2324e2
#
_cell.length_a   1.000
_cell.length_b   1.000
_cell.length_c   1.000
_cell.angle_alpha   90.00
_cell.angle_beta   90.00
_cell.angle_gamma   90.00
#
_symmetry.space_group_name_H-M   'P 1'
#
loop_
_entity.id
_entity.type
_entity.pdbx_description
1 polymer ?
#
loop_
_entity_poly.entity_id
_entity_poly.type
_entity_poly.pdbx_seq_one_letter_code
_entity_poly.pdbx_strand_id
1 'polypeptide(L)'
;MSTLRDLAEEHTRLRPVDIDHLHRVAGDWQLLSDLSFADLLLWVPVSGDEAFVCVAQVRPTTAPTAYQDDQVGRVFGGPEVAHLSIAYTQGRIWREGDPVWYGDTPARHEAIPVRLRAADGEPGEVIAVVGRDTNLSTARTPSQLELNYLTTADDLAQMVADGTFPPARHPGETTTAPRVGDGLIRLDANGKVTYASPNAQSAYRRLGFAPHLVGEDLAALNGRLAADPLDGTEVANRVLAALRGEAPPRRELEARGATVLTRALPLMPAGVPIGALVLVRDMTEVRRRDRALITKDATIREIHHRVKNNLQTVAALLRLQARRVGIPAARSALEESVRRVASIALVHETLSMSSDEAVEFDGILDRVAIAAAEVAATESTVRMRREGTFGVLPAEIATSLVMVLNELLLNAVEHGFQPAEEGGPVDGSPEVVVSVHRFRKQLHVTVADNGQGLPAAFDPERGGKLGLQIVRALATGELRGTIALRNQAECGTEAVLVVPLERR
;
A
#
# COMPACT_ATOMS: atom_id res chain seq x y z
N MET A 1 -1.23 -16.31 -19.00
CA MET A 1 -1.36 -15.36 -20.14
C MET A 1 0.03 -15.08 -20.64
N SER A 2 0.29 -15.29 -21.92
CA SER A 2 1.59 -14.98 -22.54
C SER A 2 1.84 -13.47 -22.43
N THR A 3 3.04 -13.08 -22.06
CA THR A 3 3.43 -11.67 -21.99
C THR A 3 3.76 -11.14 -23.39
N LEU A 4 3.86 -9.81 -23.56
CA LEU A 4 4.33 -9.20 -24.80
C LEU A 4 5.69 -9.82 -25.24
N ARG A 5 6.60 -10.06 -24.30
CA ARG A 5 7.90 -10.67 -24.55
C ARG A 5 7.75 -12.10 -25.07
N ASP A 6 6.93 -12.94 -24.40
CA ASP A 6 6.75 -14.33 -24.82
C ASP A 6 6.23 -14.41 -26.25
N LEU A 7 5.18 -13.60 -26.58
CA LEU A 7 4.62 -13.57 -27.94
C LEU A 7 5.61 -13.03 -28.98
N ALA A 8 6.38 -12.00 -28.65
CA ALA A 8 7.39 -11.45 -29.55
C ALA A 8 8.54 -12.44 -29.81
N GLU A 9 9.02 -13.15 -28.79
CA GLU A 9 10.08 -14.16 -28.91
C GLU A 9 9.61 -15.41 -29.67
N GLU A 10 8.33 -15.82 -29.49
CA GLU A 10 7.75 -16.99 -30.17
C GLU A 10 7.53 -16.74 -31.68
N HIS A 11 7.05 -15.57 -32.06
CA HIS A 11 6.58 -15.29 -33.43
C HIS A 11 7.55 -14.49 -34.29
N THR A 12 8.57 -13.84 -33.69
CA THR A 12 9.42 -12.89 -34.42
C THR A 12 10.93 -13.16 -34.26
N ARG A 13 11.76 -12.44 -35.02
CA ARG A 13 13.23 -12.40 -34.89
C ARG A 13 13.71 -11.05 -34.32
N LEU A 14 12.88 -10.35 -33.56
CA LEU A 14 13.24 -9.09 -32.96
C LEU A 14 14.38 -9.29 -31.93
N ARG A 15 15.29 -8.35 -31.90
CA ARG A 15 16.39 -8.34 -30.90
C ARG A 15 15.82 -8.00 -29.51
N PRO A 16 16.50 -8.39 -28.43
CA PRO A 16 16.06 -8.02 -27.08
C PRO A 16 15.85 -6.51 -26.86
N VAL A 17 16.71 -5.68 -27.50
CA VAL A 17 16.61 -4.21 -27.42
C VAL A 17 15.35 -3.68 -28.12
N ASP A 18 14.90 -4.34 -29.17
CA ASP A 18 13.68 -4.01 -29.90
C ASP A 18 12.45 -4.33 -29.04
N ILE A 19 12.45 -5.52 -28.41
CA ILE A 19 11.39 -5.96 -27.48
C ILE A 19 11.33 -5.03 -26.26
N ASP A 20 12.46 -4.64 -25.69
CA ASP A 20 12.52 -3.68 -24.58
C ASP A 20 11.96 -2.30 -24.99
N HIS A 21 12.17 -1.89 -26.25
CA HIS A 21 11.56 -0.66 -26.76
C HIS A 21 10.03 -0.81 -26.88
N LEU A 22 9.52 -1.92 -27.40
CA LEU A 22 8.08 -2.20 -27.48
C LEU A 22 7.44 -2.19 -26.08
N HIS A 23 8.11 -2.73 -25.07
CA HIS A 23 7.67 -2.63 -23.67
C HIS A 23 7.60 -1.19 -23.17
N ARG A 24 8.57 -0.33 -23.56
CA ARG A 24 8.53 1.07 -23.19
C ARG A 24 7.37 1.80 -23.85
N VAL A 25 7.14 1.55 -25.15
CA VAL A 25 5.99 2.11 -25.90
C VAL A 25 4.69 1.68 -25.24
N ALA A 26 4.50 0.37 -25.00
CA ALA A 26 3.31 -0.16 -24.33
C ALA A 26 3.14 0.36 -22.89
N GLY A 27 4.22 0.73 -22.21
CA GLY A 27 4.18 1.29 -20.87
C GLY A 27 3.65 2.73 -20.80
N ASP A 28 3.69 3.50 -21.90
CA ASP A 28 3.25 4.90 -21.95
C ASP A 28 2.10 5.18 -22.94
N TRP A 29 1.69 4.20 -23.73
CA TRP A 29 0.71 4.37 -24.80
C TRP A 29 -0.74 4.62 -24.33
N GLN A 30 -1.07 4.40 -23.03
CA GLN A 30 -2.37 4.81 -22.50
C GLN A 30 -2.61 6.31 -22.73
N LEU A 31 -1.56 7.13 -22.65
CA LEU A 31 -1.61 8.56 -22.99
C LEU A 31 -2.10 8.78 -24.42
N LEU A 32 -1.53 8.06 -25.37
CA LEU A 32 -1.91 8.17 -26.78
C LEU A 32 -3.33 7.64 -27.04
N SER A 33 -3.70 6.50 -26.41
CA SER A 33 -5.05 5.93 -26.49
C SER A 33 -6.11 6.91 -25.99
N ASP A 34 -5.90 7.48 -24.79
CA ASP A 34 -6.85 8.42 -24.18
C ASP A 34 -6.99 9.73 -24.97
N LEU A 35 -5.90 10.25 -25.52
CA LEU A 35 -5.90 11.46 -26.35
C LEU A 35 -6.54 11.25 -27.73
N SER A 36 -6.40 10.06 -28.28
CA SER A 36 -6.96 9.73 -29.60
C SER A 36 -8.37 9.16 -29.54
N PHE A 37 -8.92 8.91 -28.33
CA PHE A 37 -10.22 8.26 -28.17
C PHE A 37 -10.28 6.91 -28.90
N ALA A 38 -9.18 6.17 -28.92
CA ALA A 38 -9.00 5.00 -29.76
C ALA A 38 -8.34 3.84 -29.02
N ASP A 39 -8.72 2.63 -29.42
CA ASP A 39 -7.97 1.42 -29.05
C ASP A 39 -6.60 1.46 -29.73
N LEU A 40 -5.56 1.03 -29.01
CA LEU A 40 -4.25 0.79 -29.61
C LEU A 40 -3.90 -0.69 -29.51
N LEU A 41 -3.46 -1.25 -30.65
CA LEU A 41 -3.00 -2.63 -30.78
C LEU A 41 -1.57 -2.62 -31.28
N LEU A 42 -0.69 -3.36 -30.63
CA LEU A 42 0.71 -3.49 -31.05
C LEU A 42 0.88 -4.75 -31.87
N TRP A 43 1.21 -4.58 -33.13
CA TRP A 43 1.38 -5.61 -34.12
C TRP A 43 2.86 -5.80 -34.45
N VAL A 44 3.33 -7.06 -34.39
CA VAL A 44 4.69 -7.41 -34.82
C VAL A 44 4.61 -8.38 -36.00
N PRO A 45 5.51 -8.26 -37.01
CA PRO A 45 5.48 -9.15 -38.17
C PRO A 45 5.90 -10.56 -37.75
N VAL A 46 5.18 -11.55 -38.26
CA VAL A 46 5.51 -12.99 -38.06
C VAL A 46 6.67 -13.37 -38.97
N SER A 47 7.65 -14.09 -38.42
CA SER A 47 8.84 -14.49 -39.18
C SER A 47 8.50 -15.51 -40.28
N GLY A 48 8.69 -15.10 -41.53
CA GLY A 48 8.53 -15.97 -42.69
C GLY A 48 7.15 -15.95 -43.36
N ASP A 49 6.21 -15.17 -42.84
CA ASP A 49 4.85 -15.01 -43.38
C ASP A 49 4.49 -13.53 -43.56
N GLU A 50 3.58 -13.24 -44.50
CA GLU A 50 2.95 -11.92 -44.64
C GLU A 50 1.81 -11.75 -43.64
N ALA A 51 2.14 -11.95 -42.37
CA ALA A 51 1.19 -11.91 -41.27
C ALA A 51 1.72 -11.07 -40.09
N PHE A 52 0.81 -10.64 -39.23
CA PHE A 52 1.13 -9.91 -38.01
C PHE A 52 0.46 -10.59 -36.82
N VAL A 53 1.13 -10.63 -35.67
CA VAL A 53 0.58 -11.05 -34.38
C VAL A 53 0.37 -9.83 -33.48
N CYS A 54 -0.79 -9.75 -32.82
CA CYS A 54 -1.05 -8.74 -31.80
C CYS A 54 -0.37 -9.15 -30.50
N VAL A 55 0.61 -8.36 -30.05
CA VAL A 55 1.37 -8.66 -28.82
C VAL A 55 0.92 -7.87 -27.61
N ALA A 56 0.18 -6.78 -27.81
CA ALA A 56 -0.42 -5.98 -26.74
C ALA A 56 -1.63 -5.19 -27.24
N GLN A 57 -2.57 -4.91 -26.33
CA GLN A 57 -3.75 -4.08 -26.58
C GLN A 57 -3.98 -3.15 -25.40
N VAL A 58 -4.40 -1.92 -25.68
CA VAL A 58 -4.91 -0.97 -24.67
C VAL A 58 -6.19 -0.33 -25.15
N ARG A 59 -7.13 -0.14 -24.24
CA ARG A 59 -8.42 0.51 -24.49
C ARG A 59 -8.43 1.93 -23.94
N PRO A 60 -9.06 2.89 -24.65
CA PRO A 60 -9.18 4.25 -24.13
C PRO A 60 -10.07 4.29 -22.89
N THR A 61 -9.73 5.16 -21.92
CA THR A 61 -10.61 5.48 -20.78
C THR A 61 -11.56 6.64 -21.09
N THR A 62 -11.38 7.29 -22.25
CA THR A 62 -12.05 8.52 -22.68
C THR A 62 -13.14 8.27 -23.72
N ALA A 63 -13.22 7.07 -24.30
CA ALA A 63 -14.17 6.71 -25.35
C ALA A 63 -14.55 5.22 -25.28
N PRO A 64 -15.65 4.80 -25.97
CA PRO A 64 -15.98 3.40 -26.13
C PRO A 64 -14.93 2.68 -26.99
N THR A 65 -14.65 1.42 -26.64
CA THR A 65 -13.75 0.55 -27.40
C THR A 65 -14.37 0.15 -28.74
N ALA A 66 -13.53 -0.07 -29.76
CA ALA A 66 -13.93 -0.67 -31.03
C ALA A 66 -14.01 -2.21 -30.95
N TYR A 67 -13.35 -2.82 -29.96
CA TYR A 67 -13.24 -4.26 -29.80
C TYR A 67 -13.94 -4.78 -28.55
N GLN A 68 -14.86 -5.74 -28.73
CA GLN A 68 -15.49 -6.42 -27.61
C GLN A 68 -14.55 -7.45 -26.98
N ASP A 69 -13.80 -8.19 -27.81
CA ASP A 69 -12.87 -9.22 -27.39
C ASP A 69 -11.42 -8.73 -27.34
N ASP A 70 -10.59 -9.48 -26.57
CA ASP A 70 -9.15 -9.29 -26.55
C ASP A 70 -8.53 -9.80 -27.86
N GLN A 71 -7.62 -9.01 -28.42
CA GLN A 71 -6.93 -9.31 -29.67
C GLN A 71 -5.52 -9.88 -29.44
N VAL A 72 -5.01 -9.84 -28.23
CA VAL A 72 -3.64 -10.29 -27.90
C VAL A 72 -3.48 -11.78 -28.20
N GLY A 73 -2.41 -12.13 -28.93
CA GLY A 73 -2.09 -13.47 -29.39
C GLY A 73 -2.77 -13.88 -30.69
N ARG A 74 -3.66 -13.05 -31.27
CA ARG A 74 -4.27 -13.35 -32.57
C ARG A 74 -3.30 -13.02 -33.71
N VAL A 75 -3.26 -13.89 -34.70
CA VAL A 75 -2.47 -13.74 -35.91
C VAL A 75 -3.40 -13.44 -37.07
N PHE A 76 -3.13 -12.39 -37.82
CA PHE A 76 -3.85 -12.00 -39.01
C PHE A 76 -2.91 -11.89 -40.20
N GLY A 77 -3.41 -12.21 -41.40
CA GLY A 77 -2.65 -12.16 -42.63
C GLY A 77 -3.51 -11.76 -43.83
N GLY A 78 -2.87 -11.57 -44.99
CA GLY A 78 -3.53 -11.22 -46.24
C GLY A 78 -4.18 -9.84 -46.25
N PRO A 79 -5.36 -9.68 -46.89
CA PRO A 79 -6.00 -8.34 -47.08
C PRO A 79 -6.34 -7.62 -45.76
N GLU A 80 -6.62 -8.35 -44.69
CA GLU A 80 -7.01 -7.76 -43.39
C GLU A 80 -5.90 -6.92 -42.76
N VAL A 81 -4.64 -7.23 -43.06
CA VAL A 81 -3.46 -6.53 -42.52
C VAL A 81 -2.74 -5.66 -43.54
N ALA A 82 -3.34 -5.40 -44.71
CA ALA A 82 -2.72 -4.63 -45.77
C ALA A 82 -2.26 -3.23 -45.30
N HIS A 83 -3.04 -2.57 -44.47
CA HIS A 83 -2.71 -1.28 -43.86
C HIS A 83 -1.48 -1.37 -42.94
N LEU A 84 -1.36 -2.43 -42.16
CA LEU A 84 -0.20 -2.69 -41.29
C LEU A 84 1.05 -2.95 -42.14
N SER A 85 0.93 -3.77 -43.20
CA SER A 85 2.02 -4.07 -44.14
C SER A 85 2.52 -2.83 -44.84
N ILE A 86 1.62 -1.93 -45.28
CA ILE A 86 1.98 -0.65 -45.89
C ILE A 86 2.74 0.24 -44.90
N ALA A 87 2.23 0.40 -43.68
CA ALA A 87 2.90 1.21 -42.66
C ALA A 87 4.27 0.64 -42.28
N TYR A 88 4.38 -0.71 -42.18
CA TYR A 88 5.61 -1.41 -41.83
C TYR A 88 6.68 -1.22 -42.95
N THR A 89 6.31 -1.43 -44.21
CA THR A 89 7.26 -1.41 -45.35
C THR A 89 7.62 0.01 -45.80
N GLN A 90 6.64 0.93 -45.83
CA GLN A 90 6.88 2.32 -46.22
C GLN A 90 7.39 3.19 -45.07
N GLY A 91 7.25 2.74 -43.84
CA GLY A 91 7.72 3.45 -42.66
C GLY A 91 7.03 4.82 -42.42
N ARG A 92 5.79 4.97 -42.88
CA ARG A 92 4.98 6.17 -42.70
C ARG A 92 3.61 5.82 -42.09
N ILE A 93 3.01 6.76 -41.39
CA ILE A 93 1.66 6.60 -40.86
C ILE A 93 0.70 6.41 -42.04
N TRP A 94 -0.06 5.31 -41.99
CA TRP A 94 -1.13 5.05 -42.92
C TRP A 94 -2.47 5.45 -42.31
N ARG A 95 -3.33 6.13 -43.09
CA ARG A 95 -4.65 6.58 -42.67
C ARG A 95 -5.65 6.25 -43.75
N GLU A 96 -6.71 5.51 -43.39
CA GLU A 96 -7.79 5.15 -44.30
C GLU A 96 -8.96 6.13 -44.20
N GLY A 97 -9.63 6.40 -45.35
CA GLY A 97 -10.79 7.27 -45.38
C GLY A 97 -12.09 6.56 -44.99
N ASP A 98 -12.26 5.28 -45.41
CA ASP A 98 -13.51 4.54 -45.23
C ASP A 98 -13.50 3.72 -43.93
N PRO A 99 -14.62 3.72 -43.17
CA PRO A 99 -14.73 2.90 -41.95
C PRO A 99 -14.73 1.40 -42.28
N VAL A 100 -14.03 0.62 -41.44
CA VAL A 100 -14.11 -0.85 -41.40
C VAL A 100 -15.07 -1.27 -40.32
N TRP A 101 -15.82 -2.35 -40.50
CA TRP A 101 -16.83 -2.80 -39.57
C TRP A 101 -16.36 -4.01 -38.77
N TYR A 102 -16.39 -3.91 -37.43
CA TYR A 102 -16.21 -5.00 -36.49
C TYR A 102 -17.57 -5.43 -35.91
N GLY A 103 -18.18 -6.45 -36.50
CA GLY A 103 -19.59 -6.76 -36.24
C GLY A 103 -20.47 -5.56 -36.58
N ASP A 104 -21.15 -4.97 -35.59
CA ASP A 104 -22.01 -3.80 -35.75
C ASP A 104 -21.28 -2.46 -35.45
N THR A 105 -19.98 -2.50 -35.20
CA THR A 105 -19.22 -1.30 -34.79
C THR A 105 -18.38 -0.78 -35.95
N PRO A 106 -18.70 0.41 -36.50
CA PRO A 106 -17.84 1.08 -37.48
C PRO A 106 -16.59 1.62 -36.78
N ALA A 107 -15.43 1.35 -37.33
CA ALA A 107 -14.15 1.84 -36.80
C ALA A 107 -13.31 2.46 -37.93
N ARG A 108 -12.55 3.52 -37.57
CA ARG A 108 -11.50 4.04 -38.41
C ARG A 108 -10.17 3.48 -37.98
N HIS A 109 -9.45 2.93 -38.97
CA HIS A 109 -8.11 2.41 -38.78
C HIS A 109 -7.03 3.42 -39.13
N GLU A 110 -6.00 3.42 -38.31
CA GLU A 110 -4.72 4.05 -38.68
C GLU A 110 -3.60 3.09 -38.25
N ALA A 111 -2.52 3.07 -39.03
CA ALA A 111 -1.36 2.25 -38.75
C ALA A 111 -0.12 3.14 -38.59
N ILE A 112 0.50 3.09 -37.40
CA ILE A 112 1.62 3.94 -36.99
C ILE A 112 2.85 3.04 -36.87
N PRO A 113 3.90 3.20 -37.73
CA PRO A 113 5.11 2.40 -37.63
C PRO A 113 5.84 2.72 -36.32
N VAL A 114 6.39 1.69 -35.68
CA VAL A 114 7.20 1.81 -34.46
C VAL A 114 8.66 1.63 -34.82
N ARG A 115 9.50 2.59 -34.43
CA ARG A 115 10.93 2.56 -34.67
C ARG A 115 11.74 2.79 -33.40
N LEU A 116 12.96 2.24 -33.38
CA LEU A 116 14.01 2.77 -32.52
C LEU A 116 14.73 3.92 -33.22
N ARG A 117 15.15 4.90 -32.47
CA ARG A 117 16.06 5.92 -32.98
C ARG A 117 17.47 5.36 -33.02
N ALA A 118 18.17 5.54 -34.12
CA ALA A 118 19.56 5.14 -34.25
C ALA A 118 20.48 6.04 -33.41
N ALA A 119 21.71 5.62 -33.17
CA ALA A 119 22.68 6.36 -32.33
C ALA A 119 23.08 7.73 -32.93
N ASP A 120 22.95 7.91 -34.24
CA ASP A 120 23.15 9.16 -34.97
C ASP A 120 21.94 10.11 -34.89
N GLY A 121 20.86 9.67 -34.27
CA GLY A 121 19.63 10.46 -34.11
C GLY A 121 18.64 10.33 -35.26
N GLU A 122 18.93 9.54 -36.29
CA GLU A 122 18.02 9.28 -37.40
C GLU A 122 16.97 8.19 -37.03
N PRO A 123 15.80 8.18 -37.70
CA PRO A 123 14.82 7.11 -37.54
C PRO A 123 15.39 5.78 -38.00
N GLY A 124 15.42 4.77 -37.11
CA GLY A 124 15.88 3.42 -37.43
C GLY A 124 14.89 2.61 -38.23
N GLU A 125 15.11 1.28 -38.33
CA GLU A 125 14.19 0.35 -38.98
C GLU A 125 12.84 0.27 -38.26
N VAL A 126 11.77 0.01 -39.00
CA VAL A 126 10.45 -0.28 -38.42
C VAL A 126 10.50 -1.68 -37.80
N ILE A 127 10.16 -1.78 -36.51
CA ILE A 127 10.18 -3.05 -35.76
C ILE A 127 8.79 -3.59 -35.48
N ALA A 128 7.77 -2.72 -35.49
CA ALA A 128 6.39 -3.05 -35.20
C ALA A 128 5.45 -1.99 -35.79
N VAL A 129 4.14 -2.20 -35.67
CA VAL A 129 3.12 -1.22 -36.03
C VAL A 129 2.11 -1.08 -34.89
N VAL A 130 1.77 0.13 -34.51
CA VAL A 130 0.63 0.41 -33.64
C VAL A 130 -0.59 0.66 -34.51
N GLY A 131 -1.60 -0.21 -34.42
CA GLY A 131 -2.95 0.06 -34.91
C GLY A 131 -3.65 1.05 -33.97
N ARG A 132 -4.21 2.13 -34.49
CA ARG A 132 -5.05 3.10 -33.76
C ARG A 132 -6.45 3.04 -34.33
N ASP A 133 -7.38 2.45 -33.56
CA ASP A 133 -8.71 2.09 -34.04
C ASP A 133 -9.77 2.87 -33.29
N THR A 134 -10.38 3.85 -33.97
CA THR A 134 -11.38 4.74 -33.38
C THR A 134 -12.79 4.23 -33.65
N ASN A 135 -13.56 4.01 -32.58
CA ASN A 135 -14.97 3.66 -32.67
C ASN A 135 -15.79 4.85 -33.18
N LEU A 136 -16.50 4.66 -34.28
CA LEU A 136 -17.32 5.71 -34.93
C LEU A 136 -18.81 5.60 -34.61
N SER A 137 -19.25 4.64 -33.79
CA SER A 137 -20.70 4.44 -33.47
C SER A 137 -21.34 5.66 -32.82
N THR A 138 -20.55 6.50 -32.13
CA THR A 138 -20.99 7.74 -31.48
C THR A 138 -20.41 8.99 -32.15
N ALA A 139 -20.02 8.88 -33.44
CA ALA A 139 -19.40 9.98 -34.16
C ALA A 139 -20.28 11.24 -34.17
N ARG A 140 -19.71 12.35 -33.70
CA ARG A 140 -20.33 13.68 -33.66
C ARG A 140 -19.27 14.73 -34.03
N THR A 141 -19.69 15.96 -34.21
CA THR A 141 -18.74 17.06 -34.38
C THR A 141 -17.88 17.19 -33.12
N PRO A 142 -16.54 17.08 -33.24
CA PRO A 142 -15.65 17.18 -32.10
C PRO A 142 -15.76 18.54 -31.41
N SER A 143 -15.78 18.54 -30.09
CA SER A 143 -15.64 19.73 -29.25
C SER A 143 -14.23 20.33 -29.35
N GLN A 144 -14.05 21.58 -28.91
CA GLN A 144 -12.72 22.23 -28.86
C GLN A 144 -11.72 21.44 -28.01
N LEU A 145 -12.18 20.77 -26.96
CA LEU A 145 -11.36 19.86 -26.12
C LEU A 145 -10.88 18.66 -26.93
N GLU A 146 -11.81 17.97 -27.61
CA GLU A 146 -11.51 16.81 -28.43
C GLU A 146 -10.53 17.16 -29.59
N LEU A 147 -10.69 18.32 -30.21
CA LEU A 147 -9.76 18.79 -31.25
C LEU A 147 -8.33 18.99 -30.71
N ASN A 148 -8.19 19.60 -29.53
CA ASN A 148 -6.86 19.75 -28.90
C ASN A 148 -6.24 18.39 -28.50
N TYR A 149 -7.06 17.44 -28.04
CA TYR A 149 -6.60 16.09 -27.71
C TYR A 149 -6.13 15.36 -28.96
N LEU A 150 -6.92 15.36 -30.03
CA LEU A 150 -6.59 14.72 -31.32
C LEU A 150 -5.31 15.32 -31.95
N THR A 151 -5.17 16.64 -31.93
CA THR A 151 -3.94 17.30 -32.42
C THR A 151 -2.71 16.85 -31.60
N THR A 152 -2.85 16.73 -30.27
CA THR A 152 -1.76 16.27 -29.41
C THR A 152 -1.48 14.77 -29.64
N ALA A 153 -2.53 13.96 -29.86
CA ALA A 153 -2.38 12.54 -30.22
C ALA A 153 -1.63 12.36 -31.54
N ASP A 154 -1.91 13.21 -32.53
CA ASP A 154 -1.22 13.17 -33.82
C ASP A 154 0.27 13.52 -33.71
N ASP A 155 0.64 14.51 -32.89
CA ASP A 155 2.04 14.80 -32.58
C ASP A 155 2.74 13.60 -31.91
N LEU A 156 2.09 12.96 -30.93
CA LEU A 156 2.64 11.77 -30.27
C LEU A 156 2.72 10.56 -31.22
N ALA A 157 1.72 10.36 -32.08
CA ALA A 157 1.75 9.31 -33.10
C ALA A 157 2.93 9.50 -34.06
N GLN A 158 3.19 10.77 -34.49
CA GLN A 158 4.36 11.09 -35.29
C GLN A 158 5.66 10.79 -34.52
N MET A 159 5.72 11.11 -33.21
CA MET A 159 6.88 10.77 -32.37
C MET A 159 7.11 9.25 -32.26
N VAL A 160 6.04 8.42 -32.26
CA VAL A 160 6.16 6.96 -32.35
C VAL A 160 6.80 6.55 -33.67
N ALA A 161 6.30 7.12 -34.76
CA ALA A 161 6.80 6.85 -36.11
C ALA A 161 8.25 7.31 -36.34
N ASP A 162 8.69 8.34 -35.64
CA ASP A 162 10.06 8.89 -35.72
C ASP A 162 11.01 8.26 -34.69
N GLY A 163 10.53 7.40 -33.81
CA GLY A 163 11.32 6.76 -32.73
C GLY A 163 11.68 7.67 -31.56
N THR A 164 10.99 8.81 -31.39
CA THR A 164 11.18 9.75 -30.27
C THR A 164 10.22 9.51 -29.12
N PHE A 165 9.24 8.60 -29.27
CA PHE A 165 8.33 8.14 -28.21
C PHE A 165 8.59 6.69 -27.84
N PRO A 166 8.48 6.33 -26.54
CA PRO A 166 8.35 7.24 -25.41
C PRO A 166 9.69 7.90 -25.07
N PRO A 167 9.68 9.11 -24.51
CA PRO A 167 10.89 9.71 -24.01
C PRO A 167 11.51 8.87 -22.89
N ALA A 168 12.82 9.00 -22.67
CA ALA A 168 13.55 8.19 -21.68
C ALA A 168 12.94 8.32 -20.28
N ARG A 169 12.70 7.19 -19.61
CA ARG A 169 12.20 7.16 -18.23
C ARG A 169 13.34 7.29 -17.23
N HIS A 170 13.07 7.96 -16.12
CA HIS A 170 14.00 7.97 -14.99
C HIS A 170 13.81 6.71 -14.13
N PRO A 171 14.90 6.08 -13.62
CA PRO A 171 14.82 4.98 -12.69
C PRO A 171 14.08 5.38 -11.42
N GLY A 172 13.13 4.56 -10.94
CA GLY A 172 12.40 4.78 -9.68
C GLY A 172 11.04 5.46 -9.81
N GLU A 173 10.56 5.77 -11.03
CA GLU A 173 9.19 6.24 -11.22
C GLU A 173 8.18 5.10 -11.02
N THR A 174 7.51 5.11 -9.88
CA THR A 174 6.41 4.21 -9.56
C THR A 174 5.08 4.68 -10.18
N THR A 175 4.15 3.79 -10.30
CA THR A 175 2.95 3.66 -11.13
C THR A 175 1.87 4.75 -11.12
N THR A 176 1.95 5.82 -10.37
CA THR A 176 0.89 6.84 -10.24
C THR A 176 1.11 8.08 -11.11
N ALA A 177 1.32 7.86 -12.42
CA ALA A 177 1.40 8.98 -13.36
C ALA A 177 0.07 9.73 -13.48
N PRO A 178 0.08 11.06 -13.61
CA PRO A 178 -1.09 11.80 -14.07
C PRO A 178 -1.57 11.27 -15.41
N ARG A 179 -2.90 11.12 -15.55
CA ARG A 179 -3.56 10.70 -16.79
C ARG A 179 -4.14 11.90 -17.51
N VAL A 180 -4.53 11.71 -18.76
CA VAL A 180 -5.20 12.75 -19.56
C VAL A 180 -6.44 13.31 -18.86
N GLY A 181 -7.26 12.44 -18.28
CA GLY A 181 -8.46 12.81 -17.55
C GLY A 181 -8.22 13.57 -16.24
N ASP A 182 -7.04 13.46 -15.63
CA ASP A 182 -6.69 14.20 -14.41
C ASP A 182 -6.50 15.69 -14.71
N GLY A 183 -5.88 16.02 -15.86
CA GLY A 183 -5.70 17.37 -16.37
C GLY A 183 -4.55 17.45 -17.37
N LEU A 184 -4.75 18.25 -18.39
CA LEU A 184 -3.81 18.41 -19.50
C LEU A 184 -3.58 19.88 -19.80
N ILE A 185 -2.32 20.25 -20.01
CA ILE A 185 -1.86 21.57 -20.46
C ILE A 185 -0.95 21.36 -21.66
N ARG A 186 -1.21 22.07 -22.76
CA ARG A 186 -0.34 22.10 -23.92
C ARG A 186 0.41 23.45 -23.95
N LEU A 187 1.70 23.37 -24.21
CA LEU A 187 2.60 24.53 -24.33
C LEU A 187 3.10 24.68 -25.76
N ASP A 188 3.30 25.89 -26.17
CA ASP A 188 4.08 26.21 -27.38
C ASP A 188 5.60 26.12 -27.13
N ALA A 189 6.41 26.32 -28.16
CA ALA A 189 7.87 26.28 -28.08
C ALA A 189 8.47 27.34 -27.14
N ASN A 190 7.72 28.37 -26.77
CA ASN A 190 8.13 29.43 -25.84
C ASN A 190 7.67 29.15 -24.37
N GLY A 191 7.00 28.02 -24.13
CA GLY A 191 6.47 27.68 -22.81
C GLY A 191 5.16 28.35 -22.44
N LYS A 192 4.50 29.03 -23.38
CA LYS A 192 3.18 29.62 -23.17
C LYS A 192 2.11 28.54 -23.30
N VAL A 193 1.13 28.62 -22.42
CA VAL A 193 -0.03 27.74 -22.45
C VAL A 193 -0.90 28.06 -23.66
N THR A 194 -1.02 27.13 -24.60
CA THR A 194 -1.93 27.21 -25.74
C THR A 194 -3.28 26.57 -25.46
N TYR A 195 -3.30 25.58 -24.58
CA TYR A 195 -4.51 24.91 -24.14
C TYR A 195 -4.37 24.39 -22.71
N ALA A 196 -5.44 24.47 -21.93
CA ALA A 196 -5.57 23.84 -20.62
C ALA A 196 -6.96 23.22 -20.47
N SER A 197 -7.00 21.94 -20.08
CA SER A 197 -8.27 21.25 -19.80
C SER A 197 -8.96 21.83 -18.57
N PRO A 198 -10.30 21.67 -18.42
CA PRO A 198 -11.04 22.15 -17.25
C PRO A 198 -10.47 21.64 -15.91
N ASN A 199 -10.00 20.38 -15.87
CA ASN A 199 -9.39 19.80 -14.68
C ASN A 199 -8.03 20.42 -14.35
N ALA A 200 -7.20 20.70 -15.36
CA ALA A 200 -5.95 21.44 -15.18
C ALA A 200 -6.20 22.85 -14.65
N GLN A 201 -7.16 23.56 -15.22
CA GLN A 201 -7.57 24.90 -14.75
C GLN A 201 -8.05 24.84 -13.28
N SER A 202 -8.81 23.81 -12.92
CA SER A 202 -9.30 23.62 -11.55
C SER A 202 -8.16 23.31 -10.56
N ALA A 203 -7.18 22.51 -10.97
CA ALA A 203 -5.99 22.22 -10.16
C ALA A 203 -5.19 23.50 -9.87
N TYR A 204 -4.96 24.35 -10.87
CA TYR A 204 -4.26 25.61 -10.69
C TYR A 204 -5.04 26.66 -9.86
N ARG A 205 -6.38 26.64 -9.92
CA ARG A 205 -7.22 27.46 -9.03
C ARG A 205 -7.01 27.06 -7.56
N ARG A 206 -6.88 25.79 -7.26
CA ARG A 206 -6.58 25.30 -5.90
C ARG A 206 -5.19 25.72 -5.43
N LEU A 207 -4.21 25.76 -6.36
CA LEU A 207 -2.88 26.33 -6.07
C LEU A 207 -2.91 27.85 -5.85
N GLY A 208 -4.05 28.50 -6.12
CA GLY A 208 -4.26 29.93 -5.93
C GLY A 208 -4.18 30.80 -7.18
N PHE A 209 -4.16 30.21 -8.36
CA PHE A 209 -4.21 30.92 -9.63
C PHE A 209 -5.64 30.93 -10.20
N ALA A 210 -6.36 32.01 -10.01
CA ALA A 210 -7.75 32.14 -10.42
C ALA A 210 -7.95 32.48 -11.92
N PRO A 211 -7.05 33.23 -12.60
CA PRO A 211 -7.19 33.56 -14.02
C PRO A 211 -7.14 32.35 -14.93
N HIS A 212 -7.42 32.54 -16.24
CA HIS A 212 -7.23 31.49 -17.24
C HIS A 212 -5.76 31.21 -17.46
N LEU A 213 -5.40 29.91 -17.59
CA LEU A 213 -4.02 29.48 -17.84
C LEU A 213 -3.54 29.83 -19.26
N VAL A 214 -4.45 29.87 -20.24
CA VAL A 214 -4.09 30.12 -21.63
C VAL A 214 -3.41 31.49 -21.77
N GLY A 215 -2.24 31.51 -22.41
CA GLY A 215 -1.39 32.70 -22.60
C GLY A 215 -0.33 32.90 -21.53
N GLU A 216 -0.43 32.23 -20.35
CA GLU A 216 0.56 32.30 -19.28
C GLU A 216 1.84 31.53 -19.64
N ASP A 217 2.98 32.01 -19.16
CA ASP A 217 4.22 31.25 -19.09
C ASP A 217 4.14 30.27 -17.92
N LEU A 218 4.07 28.97 -18.22
CA LEU A 218 3.83 27.95 -17.19
C LEU A 218 5.02 27.79 -16.24
N ALA A 219 6.25 27.91 -16.74
CA ALA A 219 7.44 27.81 -15.91
C ALA A 219 7.52 28.96 -14.88
N ALA A 220 7.33 30.18 -15.37
CA ALA A 220 7.31 31.35 -14.51
C ALA A 220 6.13 31.33 -13.53
N LEU A 221 4.96 30.86 -13.96
CA LEU A 221 3.79 30.70 -13.08
C LEU A 221 4.05 29.71 -11.94
N ASN A 222 4.59 28.53 -12.25
CA ASN A 222 4.91 27.52 -11.25
C ASN A 222 5.92 28.05 -10.22
N GLY A 223 6.96 28.76 -10.66
CA GLY A 223 7.92 29.39 -9.78
C GLY A 223 7.31 30.41 -8.82
N ARG A 224 6.29 31.16 -9.27
CA ARG A 224 5.59 32.17 -8.44
C ARG A 224 4.58 31.55 -7.47
N LEU A 225 3.98 30.41 -7.81
CA LEU A 225 2.94 29.78 -6.99
C LEU A 225 3.50 28.91 -5.87
N ALA A 226 4.65 28.30 -6.06
CA ALA A 226 5.24 27.38 -5.12
C ALA A 226 5.38 27.98 -3.71
N ALA A 227 5.04 27.17 -2.70
CA ALA A 227 5.19 27.58 -1.30
C ALA A 227 6.67 27.70 -0.90
N ASP A 228 7.51 26.80 -1.46
CA ASP A 228 8.97 26.86 -1.30
C ASP A 228 9.60 27.35 -2.61
N PRO A 229 10.44 28.40 -2.59
CA PRO A 229 11.14 28.90 -3.77
C PRO A 229 12.04 27.88 -4.46
N LEU A 230 12.64 26.93 -3.71
CA LEU A 230 13.47 25.86 -4.28
C LEU A 230 12.61 24.88 -5.08
N ASP A 231 11.49 24.43 -4.53
CA ASP A 231 10.52 23.59 -5.24
C ASP A 231 9.98 24.29 -6.48
N GLY A 232 9.68 25.60 -6.37
CA GLY A 232 9.24 26.43 -7.49
C GLY A 232 10.25 26.46 -8.61
N THR A 233 11.53 26.63 -8.30
CA THR A 233 12.62 26.62 -9.28
C THR A 233 12.76 25.25 -9.94
N GLU A 234 12.66 24.17 -9.18
CA GLU A 234 12.72 22.81 -9.71
C GLU A 234 11.55 22.52 -10.67
N VAL A 235 10.32 22.85 -10.30
CA VAL A 235 9.15 22.62 -11.17
C VAL A 235 9.24 23.46 -12.44
N ALA A 236 9.69 24.71 -12.35
CA ALA A 236 9.94 25.56 -13.51
C ALA A 236 11.00 24.95 -14.45
N ASN A 237 12.12 24.52 -13.90
CA ASN A 237 13.21 23.89 -14.66
C ASN A 237 12.76 22.63 -15.39
N ARG A 238 11.81 21.86 -14.85
CA ARG A 238 11.26 20.68 -15.54
C ARG A 238 10.42 21.04 -16.74
N VAL A 239 9.63 22.09 -16.65
CA VAL A 239 8.91 22.61 -17.82
C VAL A 239 9.89 23.05 -18.90
N LEU A 240 10.93 23.80 -18.52
CA LEU A 240 11.98 24.25 -19.45
C LEU A 240 12.78 23.08 -20.04
N ALA A 241 13.05 22.02 -19.26
CA ALA A 241 13.70 20.81 -19.76
C ALA A 241 12.84 20.11 -20.83
N ALA A 242 11.52 20.00 -20.61
CA ALA A 242 10.61 19.41 -21.58
C ALA A 242 10.57 20.23 -22.88
N LEU A 243 10.62 21.57 -22.82
CA LEU A 243 10.71 22.43 -24.01
C LEU A 243 12.02 22.24 -24.78
N ARG A 244 13.09 21.78 -24.14
CA ARG A 244 14.37 21.44 -24.79
C ARG A 244 14.42 20.01 -25.35
N GLY A 245 13.33 19.24 -25.20
CA GLY A 245 13.26 17.85 -25.67
C GLY A 245 13.67 16.80 -24.62
N GLU A 246 13.91 17.20 -23.38
CA GLU A 246 14.21 16.29 -22.29
C GLU A 246 12.89 15.80 -21.64
N ALA A 247 12.90 14.60 -21.02
CA ALA A 247 11.77 14.10 -20.24
C ALA A 247 12.12 14.13 -18.75
N PRO A 248 11.87 15.22 -18.05
CA PRO A 248 12.22 15.32 -16.63
C PRO A 248 11.35 14.41 -15.77
N PRO A 249 11.83 13.98 -14.59
CA PRO A 249 11.03 13.19 -13.64
C PRO A 249 9.83 14.01 -13.13
N ARG A 250 8.81 13.31 -12.68
CA ARG A 250 7.59 13.92 -12.11
C ARG A 250 7.91 14.71 -10.85
N ARG A 251 7.13 15.75 -10.58
CA ARG A 251 7.28 16.55 -9.35
C ARG A 251 5.92 17.04 -8.84
N GLU A 252 5.83 17.15 -7.52
CA GLU A 252 4.72 17.81 -6.86
C GLU A 252 4.99 19.31 -6.73
N LEU A 253 3.96 20.10 -6.99
CA LEU A 253 3.91 21.54 -6.72
C LEU A 253 2.98 21.76 -5.54
N GLU A 254 3.50 22.30 -4.44
CA GLU A 254 2.71 22.65 -3.27
C GLU A 254 2.51 24.17 -3.18
N ALA A 255 1.24 24.56 -3.04
CA ALA A 255 0.87 25.97 -2.82
C ALA A 255 -0.47 26.06 -2.10
N ARG A 256 -0.58 26.98 -1.11
CA ARG A 256 -1.81 27.27 -0.37
C ARG A 256 -2.51 26.03 0.22
N GLY A 257 -1.74 25.02 0.60
CA GLY A 257 -2.28 23.76 1.16
C GLY A 257 -2.85 22.80 0.13
N ALA A 258 -2.71 23.09 -1.18
CA ALA A 258 -2.97 22.19 -2.28
C ALA A 258 -1.66 21.57 -2.78
N THR A 259 -1.75 20.33 -3.25
CA THR A 259 -0.62 19.59 -3.85
C THR A 259 -1.03 19.08 -5.23
N VAL A 260 -0.29 19.44 -6.26
CA VAL A 260 -0.52 19.00 -7.65
C VAL A 260 0.71 18.27 -8.17
N LEU A 261 0.54 17.00 -8.58
CA LEU A 261 1.57 16.23 -9.26
C LEU A 261 1.62 16.63 -10.72
N THR A 262 2.82 16.96 -11.22
CA THR A 262 3.05 17.37 -12.63
C THR A 262 3.97 16.38 -13.34
N ARG A 263 3.67 16.11 -14.62
CA ARG A 263 4.52 15.37 -15.55
C ARG A 263 4.65 16.17 -16.83
N ALA A 264 5.84 16.67 -17.13
CA ALA A 264 6.12 17.37 -18.39
C ALA A 264 6.74 16.40 -19.41
N LEU A 265 6.25 16.43 -20.63
CA LEU A 265 6.68 15.60 -21.75
C LEU A 265 6.99 16.50 -22.95
N PRO A 266 8.14 16.33 -23.62
CA PRO A 266 8.44 17.07 -24.84
C PRO A 266 7.51 16.64 -25.97
N LEU A 267 7.09 17.59 -26.81
CA LEU A 267 6.45 17.34 -28.08
C LEU A 267 7.47 17.59 -29.19
N MET A 268 7.92 16.50 -29.83
CA MET A 268 9.03 16.50 -30.80
C MET A 268 8.69 15.70 -32.06
N PRO A 269 7.60 16.02 -32.78
CA PRO A 269 7.34 15.39 -34.09
C PRO A 269 8.49 15.72 -35.05
N ALA A 270 8.91 14.73 -35.84
CA ALA A 270 10.07 14.80 -36.71
C ALA A 270 11.39 15.18 -35.99
N GLY A 271 11.47 14.90 -34.67
CA GLY A 271 12.64 15.21 -33.86
C GLY A 271 12.83 16.70 -33.54
N VAL A 272 11.90 17.55 -33.88
CA VAL A 272 11.96 19.00 -33.64
C VAL A 272 11.04 19.37 -32.46
N PRO A 273 11.56 20.03 -31.42
CA PRO A 273 10.73 20.48 -30.30
C PRO A 273 9.72 21.56 -30.77
N ILE A 274 8.43 21.29 -30.67
CA ILE A 274 7.35 22.24 -30.99
C ILE A 274 6.67 22.80 -29.74
N GLY A 275 7.00 22.26 -28.55
CA GLY A 275 6.43 22.63 -27.28
C GLY A 275 6.50 21.47 -26.28
N ALA A 276 5.59 21.48 -25.32
CA ALA A 276 5.50 20.43 -24.32
C ALA A 276 4.05 20.12 -23.94
N LEU A 277 3.84 18.89 -23.48
CA LEU A 277 2.62 18.44 -22.86
C LEU A 277 2.85 18.33 -21.36
N VAL A 278 2.00 18.95 -20.53
CA VAL A 278 2.08 18.84 -19.08
C VAL A 278 0.78 18.21 -18.57
N LEU A 279 0.91 17.01 -18.00
CA LEU A 279 -0.17 16.34 -17.29
C LEU A 279 -0.13 16.77 -15.83
N VAL A 280 -1.31 17.02 -15.26
CA VAL A 280 -1.46 17.50 -13.88
C VAL A 280 -2.49 16.66 -13.14
N ARG A 281 -2.21 16.30 -11.91
CA ARG A 281 -3.14 15.57 -11.03
C ARG A 281 -3.19 16.21 -9.66
N ASP A 282 -4.39 16.53 -9.22
CA ASP A 282 -4.64 17.02 -7.88
C ASP A 282 -4.47 15.89 -6.86
N MET A 283 -3.47 16.00 -6.01
CA MET A 283 -3.13 15.05 -4.95
C MET A 283 -3.55 15.55 -3.56
N THR A 284 -4.22 16.71 -3.49
CA THR A 284 -4.51 17.40 -2.22
C THR A 284 -5.20 16.50 -1.20
N GLU A 285 -6.28 15.84 -1.60
CA GLU A 285 -7.03 14.96 -0.70
C GLU A 285 -6.26 13.69 -0.33
N VAL A 286 -5.49 13.13 -1.26
CA VAL A 286 -4.63 11.96 -1.01
C VAL A 286 -3.57 12.34 0.04
N ARG A 287 -2.86 13.46 -0.17
CA ARG A 287 -1.83 13.94 0.76
C ARG A 287 -2.40 14.34 2.12
N ARG A 288 -3.61 14.89 2.16
CA ARG A 288 -4.29 15.17 3.44
C ARG A 288 -4.57 13.88 4.22
N ARG A 289 -5.08 12.85 3.54
CA ARG A 289 -5.33 11.55 4.18
C ARG A 289 -4.06 10.90 4.67
N ASP A 290 -2.99 10.90 3.86
CA ASP A 290 -1.68 10.37 4.25
C ASP A 290 -1.14 11.10 5.50
N ARG A 291 -1.17 12.45 5.50
CA ARG A 291 -0.75 13.25 6.66
C ARG A 291 -1.62 13.00 7.90
N ALA A 292 -2.93 12.85 7.72
CA ALA A 292 -3.84 12.55 8.83
C ALA A 292 -3.57 11.16 9.44
N LEU A 293 -3.26 10.16 8.61
CA LEU A 293 -2.88 8.81 9.08
C LEU A 293 -1.55 8.87 9.86
N ILE A 294 -0.53 9.53 9.33
CA ILE A 294 0.77 9.70 10.02
C ILE A 294 0.59 10.42 11.36
N THR A 295 -0.24 11.47 11.39
CA THR A 295 -0.52 12.23 12.62
C THR A 295 -1.28 11.36 13.64
N LYS A 296 -2.26 10.55 13.18
CA LYS A 296 -2.99 9.62 14.04
C LYS A 296 -2.05 8.62 14.70
N ASP A 297 -1.14 8.03 13.93
CA ASP A 297 -0.16 7.05 14.44
C ASP A 297 0.82 7.70 15.44
N ALA A 298 1.26 8.93 15.17
CA ALA A 298 2.09 9.69 16.11
C ALA A 298 1.35 9.98 17.40
N THR A 299 0.07 10.39 17.32
CA THR A 299 -0.78 10.66 18.48
C THR A 299 -1.03 9.41 19.32
N ILE A 300 -1.31 8.28 18.69
CA ILE A 300 -1.49 6.98 19.37
C ILE A 300 -0.22 6.63 20.14
N ARG A 301 0.96 6.73 19.51
CA ARG A 301 2.25 6.46 20.18
C ARG A 301 2.48 7.40 21.37
N GLU A 302 2.16 8.69 21.25
CA GLU A 302 2.28 9.65 22.35
C GLU A 302 1.33 9.28 23.50
N ILE A 303 0.09 8.90 23.24
CA ILE A 303 -0.86 8.43 24.26
C ILE A 303 -0.28 7.23 25.02
N HIS A 304 0.25 6.24 24.31
CA HIS A 304 0.87 5.07 24.93
C HIS A 304 2.06 5.44 25.82
N HIS A 305 2.93 6.35 25.37
CA HIS A 305 4.03 6.85 26.20
C HIS A 305 3.54 7.58 27.46
N ARG A 306 2.49 8.38 27.35
CA ARG A 306 1.89 9.07 28.50
C ARG A 306 1.24 8.10 29.49
N VAL A 307 0.52 7.08 29.00
CA VAL A 307 -0.07 6.06 29.89
C VAL A 307 1.03 5.33 30.64
N LYS A 308 2.11 4.89 29.98
CA LYS A 308 3.28 4.26 30.65
C LYS A 308 3.85 5.17 31.74
N ASN A 309 4.11 6.45 31.45
CA ASN A 309 4.66 7.40 32.41
C ASN A 309 3.74 7.59 33.62
N ASN A 310 2.43 7.65 33.39
CA ASN A 310 1.44 7.75 34.45
C ASN A 310 1.44 6.50 35.35
N LEU A 311 1.46 5.31 34.75
CA LEU A 311 1.53 4.05 35.50
C LEU A 311 2.82 3.96 36.35
N GLN A 312 3.97 4.35 35.80
CA GLN A 312 5.23 4.41 36.54
C GLN A 312 5.17 5.38 37.72
N THR A 313 4.52 6.55 37.52
CA THR A 313 4.32 7.54 38.61
C THR A 313 3.44 6.98 39.69
N VAL A 314 2.33 6.30 39.35
CA VAL A 314 1.44 5.63 40.33
C VAL A 314 2.20 4.55 41.10
N ALA A 315 2.98 3.71 40.41
CA ALA A 315 3.81 2.69 41.06
C ALA A 315 4.82 3.29 42.04
N ALA A 316 5.46 4.42 41.69
CA ALA A 316 6.38 5.12 42.56
C ALA A 316 5.68 5.69 43.81
N LEU A 317 4.49 6.28 43.65
CA LEU A 317 3.69 6.76 44.78
C LEU A 317 3.24 5.63 45.71
N LEU A 318 2.79 4.50 45.17
CA LEU A 318 2.41 3.33 45.96
C LEU A 318 3.63 2.75 46.74
N ARG A 319 4.83 2.69 46.13
CA ARG A 319 6.08 2.30 46.80
C ARG A 319 6.40 3.24 47.95
N LEU A 320 6.24 4.52 47.81
CA LEU A 320 6.45 5.51 48.89
C LEU A 320 5.45 5.30 50.03
N GLN A 321 4.19 4.99 49.74
CA GLN A 321 3.18 4.69 50.75
C GLN A 321 3.50 3.36 51.47
N ALA A 322 3.87 2.32 50.76
CA ALA A 322 4.26 1.04 51.33
C ALA A 322 5.41 1.17 52.35
N ARG A 323 6.39 2.05 52.09
CA ARG A 323 7.49 2.33 53.02
C ARG A 323 7.07 3.08 54.28
N ARG A 324 5.98 3.84 54.22
CA ARG A 324 5.48 4.66 55.36
C ARG A 324 4.50 3.90 56.24
N VAL A 325 3.86 2.85 55.76
CA VAL A 325 2.88 2.06 56.52
C VAL A 325 3.58 1.10 57.48
N GLY A 326 3.27 1.26 58.76
CA GLY A 326 3.83 0.45 59.83
C GLY A 326 3.13 -0.90 60.02
N ILE A 327 2.01 -1.16 59.36
CA ILE A 327 1.21 -2.40 59.47
C ILE A 327 1.68 -3.38 58.40
N PRO A 328 2.23 -4.56 58.75
CA PRO A 328 2.81 -5.51 57.80
C PRO A 328 1.82 -5.94 56.70
N ALA A 329 0.58 -6.26 57.05
CA ALA A 329 -0.46 -6.68 56.10
C ALA A 329 -0.82 -5.56 55.08
N ALA A 330 -0.88 -4.31 55.49
CA ALA A 330 -1.14 -3.19 54.62
C ALA A 330 0.06 -2.88 53.70
N ARG A 331 1.30 -3.06 54.20
CA ARG A 331 2.52 -2.95 53.40
C ARG A 331 2.53 -3.99 52.28
N SER A 332 2.27 -5.26 52.60
CA SER A 332 2.20 -6.36 51.62
C SER A 332 1.16 -6.09 50.54
N ALA A 333 -0.03 -5.61 50.89
CA ALA A 333 -1.09 -5.26 49.93
C ALA A 333 -0.69 -4.11 48.98
N LEU A 334 0.05 -3.11 49.49
CA LEU A 334 0.57 -2.03 48.65
C LEU A 334 1.69 -2.50 47.72
N GLU A 335 2.58 -3.35 48.17
CA GLU A 335 3.65 -3.94 47.37
C GLU A 335 3.08 -4.84 46.25
N GLU A 336 2.03 -5.61 46.54
CA GLU A 336 1.26 -6.37 45.53
C GLU A 336 0.64 -5.42 44.50
N SER A 337 0.04 -4.32 44.93
CA SER A 337 -0.51 -3.33 44.02
C SER A 337 0.55 -2.66 43.11
N VAL A 338 1.77 -2.43 43.65
CA VAL A 338 2.91 -1.91 42.86
C VAL A 338 3.31 -2.91 41.78
N ARG A 339 3.43 -4.21 42.10
CA ARG A 339 3.77 -5.25 41.13
C ARG A 339 2.75 -5.29 40.00
N ARG A 340 1.45 -5.22 40.31
CA ARG A 340 0.38 -5.21 39.32
C ARG A 340 0.44 -3.98 38.38
N VAL A 341 0.63 -2.79 38.93
CA VAL A 341 0.75 -1.58 38.14
C VAL A 341 1.98 -1.67 37.18
N ALA A 342 3.09 -2.24 37.68
CA ALA A 342 4.28 -2.46 36.86
C ALA A 342 4.02 -3.45 35.71
N SER A 343 3.30 -4.54 35.98
CA SER A 343 2.90 -5.52 34.96
C SER A 343 1.96 -4.94 33.94
N ILE A 344 0.98 -4.12 34.34
CA ILE A 344 0.10 -3.40 33.39
C ILE A 344 0.91 -2.46 32.48
N ALA A 345 1.89 -1.76 33.05
CA ALA A 345 2.76 -0.87 32.26
C ALA A 345 3.59 -1.65 31.21
N LEU A 346 4.12 -2.83 31.58
CA LEU A 346 4.87 -3.71 30.68
C LEU A 346 3.98 -4.23 29.54
N VAL A 347 2.79 -4.70 29.87
CA VAL A 347 1.79 -5.17 28.89
C VAL A 347 1.43 -4.06 27.91
N HIS A 348 1.15 -2.86 28.44
CA HIS A 348 0.80 -1.69 27.63
C HIS A 348 1.94 -1.28 26.69
N GLU A 349 3.19 -1.33 27.15
CA GLU A 349 4.38 -1.04 26.32
C GLU A 349 4.54 -2.08 25.20
N THR A 350 4.36 -3.35 25.52
CA THR A 350 4.55 -4.47 24.60
C THR A 350 3.51 -4.43 23.46
N LEU A 351 2.27 -4.08 23.78
CA LEU A 351 1.17 -3.99 22.79
C LEU A 351 1.22 -2.68 21.98
N SER A 352 1.77 -1.61 22.55
CA SER A 352 1.88 -0.33 21.84
C SER A 352 2.91 -0.30 20.70
N MET A 353 3.79 -1.29 20.65
CA MET A 353 4.77 -1.45 19.55
C MET A 353 4.17 -2.07 18.29
N SER A 354 2.97 -2.64 18.37
CA SER A 354 2.24 -3.18 17.23
C SER A 354 1.24 -2.14 16.74
N SER A 355 1.50 -1.54 15.57
CA SER A 355 0.58 -0.60 14.91
C SER A 355 -0.61 -1.26 14.22
N ASP A 356 -0.66 -2.59 14.21
CA ASP A 356 -1.66 -3.38 13.49
C ASP A 356 -2.85 -3.75 14.38
N GLU A 357 -4.03 -3.84 13.80
CA GLU A 357 -5.26 -4.34 14.47
C GLU A 357 -5.13 -5.78 14.98
N ALA A 358 -4.06 -6.48 14.58
CA ALA A 358 -3.76 -7.87 14.93
C ALA A 358 -2.31 -8.02 15.40
N VAL A 359 -2.10 -8.80 16.47
CA VAL A 359 -0.83 -8.91 17.18
C VAL A 359 -0.40 -10.37 17.28
N GLU A 360 0.87 -10.64 17.02
CA GLU A 360 1.45 -11.97 17.29
C GLU A 360 1.67 -12.15 18.79
N PHE A 361 0.82 -13.00 19.41
CA PHE A 361 0.69 -13.05 20.86
C PHE A 361 1.76 -13.90 21.55
N ASP A 362 2.32 -14.88 20.86
CA ASP A 362 3.30 -15.83 21.45
C ASP A 362 4.52 -15.12 22.04
N GLY A 363 5.12 -14.20 21.31
CA GLY A 363 6.27 -13.42 21.79
C GLY A 363 5.95 -12.44 22.92
N ILE A 364 4.68 -12.04 23.06
CA ILE A 364 4.24 -11.19 24.18
C ILE A 364 4.16 -12.02 25.44
N LEU A 365 3.53 -13.20 25.39
CA LEU A 365 3.41 -14.08 26.52
C LEU A 365 4.79 -14.57 27.03
N ASP A 366 5.69 -14.91 26.12
CA ASP A 366 7.05 -15.35 26.46
C ASP A 366 7.78 -14.29 27.30
N ARG A 367 7.64 -13.00 26.97
CA ARG A 367 8.20 -11.88 27.75
C ARG A 367 7.53 -11.69 29.10
N VAL A 368 6.21 -11.84 29.17
CA VAL A 368 5.46 -11.76 30.42
C VAL A 368 5.82 -12.93 31.35
N ALA A 369 5.97 -14.13 30.81
CA ALA A 369 6.40 -15.31 31.57
C ALA A 369 7.80 -15.12 32.15
N ILE A 370 8.76 -14.57 31.40
CA ILE A 370 10.11 -14.25 31.90
C ILE A 370 10.01 -13.25 33.08
N ALA A 371 9.24 -12.16 32.90
CA ALA A 371 9.07 -11.15 33.95
C ALA A 371 8.41 -11.70 35.22
N ALA A 372 7.41 -12.58 35.05
CA ALA A 372 6.77 -13.25 36.19
C ALA A 372 7.75 -14.22 36.94
N ALA A 373 8.60 -14.92 36.18
CA ALA A 373 9.64 -15.79 36.77
C ALA A 373 10.71 -15.00 37.53
N GLU A 374 11.11 -13.82 37.07
CA GLU A 374 12.07 -12.92 37.73
C GLU A 374 11.56 -12.42 39.08
N VAL A 375 10.27 -12.20 39.24
CA VAL A 375 9.65 -11.83 40.53
C VAL A 375 9.77 -12.95 41.53
N ALA A 376 9.74 -14.21 41.08
CA ALA A 376 9.89 -15.39 41.93
C ALA A 376 11.34 -15.70 42.35
N ALA A 377 12.32 -15.25 41.57
CA ALA A 377 13.74 -15.62 41.71
C ALA A 377 14.38 -15.19 43.04
N THR A 378 13.65 -14.49 43.91
CA THR A 378 14.10 -14.14 45.28
C THR A 378 14.01 -15.34 46.25
N GLU A 379 13.22 -16.39 45.98
CA GLU A 379 13.01 -17.52 46.88
C GLU A 379 13.12 -18.92 46.23
N SER A 380 12.80 -19.07 44.92
CA SER A 380 12.94 -20.32 44.17
C SER A 380 12.96 -20.10 42.67
N THR A 381 13.72 -20.92 41.92
CA THR A 381 13.74 -20.86 40.46
C THR A 381 12.57 -21.68 39.90
N VAL A 382 11.51 -21.02 39.45
CA VAL A 382 10.34 -21.66 38.81
C VAL A 382 10.58 -21.74 37.30
N ARG A 383 10.44 -22.93 36.71
CA ARG A 383 10.51 -23.13 35.25
C ARG A 383 9.16 -22.82 34.64
N MET A 384 9.15 -21.95 33.67
CA MET A 384 7.95 -21.67 32.85
C MET A 384 8.08 -22.25 31.44
N ARG A 385 7.02 -22.91 30.97
CA ARG A 385 6.98 -23.55 29.65
C ARG A 385 5.65 -23.31 28.97
N ARG A 386 5.70 -23.02 27.69
CA ARG A 386 4.51 -22.91 26.83
C ARG A 386 4.41 -24.12 25.90
N GLU A 387 3.19 -24.66 25.81
CA GLU A 387 2.81 -25.71 24.85
C GLU A 387 1.71 -25.22 23.93
N GLY A 388 1.94 -25.34 22.61
CA GLY A 388 1.03 -24.81 21.60
C GLY A 388 1.31 -23.36 21.24
N THR A 389 0.43 -22.76 20.45
CA THR A 389 0.57 -21.41 19.91
C THR A 389 -0.75 -20.66 19.95
N PHE A 390 -0.70 -19.40 20.34
CA PHE A 390 -1.81 -18.46 20.25
C PHE A 390 -1.99 -17.93 18.82
N GLY A 391 -0.85 -17.73 18.12
CA GLY A 391 -0.80 -17.09 16.82
C GLY A 391 -1.22 -15.63 16.87
N VAL A 392 -1.76 -15.15 15.76
CA VAL A 392 -2.21 -13.76 15.62
C VAL A 392 -3.58 -13.57 16.27
N LEU A 393 -3.71 -12.59 17.17
CA LEU A 393 -4.95 -12.22 17.88
C LEU A 393 -5.29 -10.73 17.63
N PRO A 394 -6.58 -10.36 17.63
CA PRO A 394 -6.99 -8.95 17.66
C PRO A 394 -6.40 -8.23 18.89
N ALA A 395 -5.91 -7.00 18.71
CA ALA A 395 -5.24 -6.24 19.78
C ALA A 395 -6.08 -6.08 21.05
N GLU A 396 -7.40 -5.94 20.92
CA GLU A 396 -8.33 -5.84 22.06
C GLU A 396 -8.39 -7.15 22.87
N ILE A 397 -8.42 -8.31 22.20
CA ILE A 397 -8.39 -9.62 22.87
C ILE A 397 -7.00 -9.83 23.50
N ALA A 398 -5.94 -9.50 22.78
CA ALA A 398 -4.56 -9.65 23.23
C ALA A 398 -4.31 -8.87 24.52
N THR A 399 -4.81 -7.63 24.64
CA THR A 399 -4.65 -6.79 25.83
C THR A 399 -5.27 -7.43 27.07
N SER A 400 -6.52 -7.83 27.00
CA SER A 400 -7.22 -8.42 28.13
C SER A 400 -6.70 -9.82 28.46
N LEU A 401 -6.34 -10.61 27.44
CA LEU A 401 -5.79 -11.94 27.60
C LEU A 401 -4.42 -11.95 28.29
N VAL A 402 -3.51 -11.05 27.90
CA VAL A 402 -2.19 -11.00 28.54
C VAL A 402 -2.27 -10.55 29.98
N MET A 403 -3.22 -9.67 30.33
CA MET A 403 -3.46 -9.29 31.74
C MET A 403 -3.98 -10.47 32.56
N VAL A 404 -4.92 -11.24 32.01
CA VAL A 404 -5.43 -12.46 32.70
C VAL A 404 -4.30 -13.46 32.88
N LEU A 405 -3.50 -13.74 31.86
CA LEU A 405 -2.40 -14.71 31.96
C LEU A 405 -1.30 -14.24 32.89
N ASN A 406 -0.97 -12.95 32.88
CA ASN A 406 0.00 -12.39 33.83
C ASN A 406 -0.45 -12.60 35.30
N GLU A 407 -1.71 -12.32 35.62
CA GLU A 407 -2.24 -12.54 36.98
C GLU A 407 -2.25 -14.05 37.35
N LEU A 408 -2.59 -14.93 36.41
CA LEU A 408 -2.56 -16.38 36.65
C LEU A 408 -1.12 -16.89 36.87
N LEU A 409 -0.15 -16.42 36.08
CA LEU A 409 1.26 -16.76 36.23
C LEU A 409 1.81 -16.26 37.58
N LEU A 410 1.51 -15.03 37.97
CA LEU A 410 1.91 -14.47 39.25
C LEU A 410 1.28 -15.26 40.42
N ASN A 411 0.00 -15.64 40.31
CA ASN A 411 -0.65 -16.45 41.33
C ASN A 411 -0.01 -17.85 41.48
N ALA A 412 0.32 -18.51 40.38
CA ALA A 412 1.01 -19.80 40.38
C ALA A 412 2.37 -19.71 41.07
N VAL A 413 3.13 -18.64 40.78
CA VAL A 413 4.46 -18.41 41.35
C VAL A 413 4.38 -18.03 42.84
N GLU A 414 3.52 -17.08 43.22
CA GLU A 414 3.43 -16.55 44.58
C GLU A 414 2.74 -17.53 45.57
N HIS A 415 1.83 -18.36 45.09
CA HIS A 415 1.01 -19.21 45.93
C HIS A 415 1.21 -20.70 45.72
N GLY A 416 1.65 -21.14 44.52
CA GLY A 416 1.84 -22.55 44.23
C GLY A 416 3.03 -23.18 44.98
N PHE A 417 4.08 -22.40 45.22
CA PHE A 417 5.37 -22.92 45.68
C PHE A 417 5.82 -22.39 47.05
N GLN A 418 4.90 -21.82 47.84
CA GLN A 418 5.23 -21.42 49.22
C GLN A 418 5.50 -22.67 50.11
N PRO A 419 6.46 -22.62 51.06
CA PRO A 419 6.66 -23.69 51.98
C PRO A 419 5.37 -23.94 52.78
N ALA A 420 4.83 -25.15 52.69
CA ALA A 420 3.64 -25.50 53.45
C ALA A 420 4.00 -25.59 54.94
N GLU A 421 3.18 -24.98 55.83
CA GLU A 421 3.35 -25.12 57.29
C GLU A 421 3.16 -26.56 57.77
N GLU A 422 2.49 -27.43 57.00
CA GLU A 422 2.22 -28.87 57.33
C GLU A 422 2.22 -29.78 56.06
N GLY A 423 3.10 -29.60 55.10
CA GLY A 423 3.16 -30.43 53.88
C GLY A 423 4.58 -30.81 53.53
N GLY A 424 4.80 -32.08 53.16
CA GLY A 424 6.11 -32.58 52.72
C GLY A 424 6.63 -31.84 51.45
N PRO A 425 7.91 -32.05 51.11
CA PRO A 425 8.52 -31.39 49.94
C PRO A 425 7.75 -31.72 48.66
N VAL A 426 7.47 -30.70 47.86
CA VAL A 426 6.94 -30.86 46.50
C VAL A 426 7.93 -31.72 45.70
N ASP A 427 7.48 -32.91 45.29
CA ASP A 427 8.34 -33.85 44.56
C ASP A 427 8.54 -33.33 43.11
N GLY A 428 9.71 -32.80 42.85
CA GLY A 428 10.08 -32.26 41.55
C GLY A 428 10.51 -30.77 41.56
N SER A 429 11.09 -30.31 40.45
CA SER A 429 11.42 -28.90 40.29
C SER A 429 10.14 -28.07 40.05
N PRO A 430 10.01 -26.85 40.67
CA PRO A 430 8.86 -25.98 40.46
C PRO A 430 8.66 -25.69 38.98
N GLU A 431 7.47 -26.00 38.43
CA GLU A 431 7.14 -25.78 37.01
C GLU A 431 5.73 -25.21 36.86
N VAL A 432 5.62 -24.26 35.94
CA VAL A 432 4.34 -23.71 35.46
C VAL A 432 4.26 -23.91 33.94
N VAL A 433 3.19 -24.54 33.48
CA VAL A 433 2.95 -24.87 32.10
C VAL A 433 1.73 -24.07 31.59
N VAL A 434 1.91 -23.35 30.48
CA VAL A 434 0.81 -22.70 29.76
C VAL A 434 0.52 -23.50 28.50
N SER A 435 -0.58 -24.25 28.50
CA SER A 435 -1.01 -25.05 27.36
C SER A 435 -2.08 -24.32 26.55
N VAL A 436 -1.92 -24.26 25.23
CA VAL A 436 -2.79 -23.51 24.34
C VAL A 436 -3.34 -24.41 23.23
N HIS A 437 -4.66 -24.43 23.12
CA HIS A 437 -5.37 -25.13 22.05
C HIS A 437 -6.30 -24.16 21.34
N ARG A 438 -5.99 -23.88 20.03
CA ARG A 438 -6.78 -22.99 19.20
C ARG A 438 -7.74 -23.78 18.33
N PHE A 439 -9.03 -23.58 18.54
CA PHE A 439 -10.09 -24.04 17.65
C PHE A 439 -10.56 -22.89 16.75
N ARG A 440 -11.29 -23.20 15.66
CA ARG A 440 -11.69 -22.16 14.67
C ARG A 440 -12.36 -20.93 15.29
N LYS A 441 -13.09 -21.08 16.39
CA LYS A 441 -13.91 -20.03 17.02
C LYS A 441 -13.59 -19.78 18.50
N GLN A 442 -12.67 -20.52 19.08
CA GLN A 442 -12.35 -20.45 20.49
C GLN A 442 -10.87 -20.71 20.73
N LEU A 443 -10.36 -20.10 21.79
CA LEU A 443 -9.04 -20.31 22.33
C LEU A 443 -9.20 -20.93 23.72
N HIS A 444 -8.62 -22.11 23.93
CA HIS A 444 -8.56 -22.77 25.21
C HIS A 444 -7.15 -22.60 25.76
N VAL A 445 -7.03 -21.95 26.90
CA VAL A 445 -5.73 -21.74 27.57
C VAL A 445 -5.79 -22.34 28.96
N THR A 446 -4.81 -23.15 29.26
CA THR A 446 -4.67 -23.76 30.56
C THR A 446 -3.35 -23.31 31.18
N VAL A 447 -3.40 -22.75 32.39
CA VAL A 447 -2.21 -22.44 33.20
C VAL A 447 -2.21 -23.44 34.35
N ALA A 448 -1.19 -24.29 34.40
CA ALA A 448 -1.06 -25.37 35.38
C ALA A 448 0.27 -25.26 36.13
N ASP A 449 0.24 -25.37 37.46
CA ASP A 449 1.41 -25.47 38.34
C ASP A 449 1.48 -26.85 39.01
N ASN A 450 2.67 -27.30 39.33
CA ASN A 450 2.90 -28.53 40.12
C ASN A 450 3.11 -28.24 41.63
N GLY A 451 2.49 -27.18 42.14
CA GLY A 451 2.61 -26.71 43.50
C GLY A 451 1.67 -27.41 44.48
N GLN A 452 1.37 -26.75 45.62
CA GLN A 452 0.56 -27.30 46.70
C GLN A 452 -0.95 -27.37 46.41
N GLY A 453 -1.43 -26.78 45.30
CA GLY A 453 -2.85 -26.75 44.97
C GLY A 453 -3.67 -25.71 45.74
N LEU A 454 -4.97 -25.71 45.50
CA LEU A 454 -5.91 -24.81 46.15
C LEU A 454 -6.30 -25.37 47.55
N PRO A 455 -6.42 -24.53 48.61
CA PRO A 455 -6.88 -24.97 49.93
C PRO A 455 -8.28 -25.61 49.86
N ALA A 456 -8.54 -26.61 50.70
CA ALA A 456 -9.82 -27.33 50.71
C ALA A 456 -11.04 -26.41 50.97
N ALA A 457 -10.87 -25.30 51.66
CA ALA A 457 -11.89 -24.31 51.94
C ALA A 457 -11.96 -23.18 50.87
N PHE A 458 -11.21 -23.30 49.77
CA PHE A 458 -11.19 -22.28 48.73
C PHE A 458 -12.48 -22.34 47.91
N ASP A 459 -13.27 -21.27 48.01
CA ASP A 459 -14.46 -21.06 47.14
C ASP A 459 -14.08 -20.18 45.98
N PRO A 460 -14.02 -20.75 44.76
CA PRO A 460 -13.73 -19.97 43.57
C PRO A 460 -14.70 -18.81 43.34
N GLU A 461 -15.95 -18.88 43.80
CA GLU A 461 -16.96 -17.85 43.53
C GLU A 461 -17.01 -16.73 44.59
N ARG A 462 -16.68 -17.03 45.81
CA ARG A 462 -16.76 -16.08 46.96
C ARG A 462 -15.44 -15.70 47.58
N GLY A 463 -14.40 -16.51 47.36
CA GLY A 463 -13.06 -16.33 47.93
C GLY A 463 -12.08 -15.91 46.84
N GLY A 464 -11.48 -14.75 46.94
CA GLY A 464 -10.38 -14.40 46.04
C GLY A 464 -9.77 -13.06 46.40
N LYS A 465 -8.44 -13.03 46.51
CA LYS A 465 -7.68 -11.77 46.52
C LYS A 465 -7.97 -10.96 45.27
N LEU A 466 -7.65 -9.69 45.27
CA LEU A 466 -7.93 -8.73 44.19
C LEU A 466 -7.55 -9.26 42.79
N GLY A 467 -6.47 -10.06 42.66
CA GLY A 467 -6.01 -10.62 41.36
C GLY A 467 -7.05 -11.52 40.70
N LEU A 468 -7.66 -12.46 41.46
CA LEU A 468 -8.69 -13.34 40.89
C LEU A 468 -9.99 -12.58 40.54
N GLN A 469 -10.30 -11.49 41.24
CA GLN A 469 -11.43 -10.63 40.88
C GLN A 469 -11.17 -9.94 39.52
N ILE A 470 -9.94 -9.45 39.31
CA ILE A 470 -9.52 -8.86 37.99
C ILE A 470 -9.58 -9.92 36.89
N VAL A 471 -9.01 -11.11 37.14
CA VAL A 471 -9.04 -12.23 36.19
C VAL A 471 -10.47 -12.55 35.76
N ARG A 472 -11.41 -12.62 36.69
CA ARG A 472 -12.83 -12.87 36.37
C ARG A 472 -13.47 -11.73 35.59
N ALA A 473 -13.28 -10.51 36.08
CA ALA A 473 -13.84 -9.33 35.39
C ALA A 473 -13.38 -9.25 33.96
N LEU A 474 -12.11 -9.47 33.68
CA LEU A 474 -11.57 -9.48 32.34
C LEU A 474 -12.01 -10.69 31.50
N ALA A 475 -11.97 -11.91 32.09
CA ALA A 475 -12.35 -13.13 31.39
C ALA A 475 -13.82 -13.12 30.98
N THR A 476 -14.74 -12.68 31.87
CA THR A 476 -16.17 -12.68 31.59
C THR A 476 -16.65 -11.39 30.89
N GLY A 477 -16.10 -10.22 31.26
CA GLY A 477 -16.50 -8.92 30.73
C GLY A 477 -15.87 -8.64 29.36
N GLU A 478 -14.55 -8.50 29.33
CA GLU A 478 -13.81 -8.08 28.14
C GLU A 478 -13.62 -9.22 27.13
N LEU A 479 -13.15 -10.38 27.59
CA LEU A 479 -12.91 -11.56 26.74
C LEU A 479 -14.20 -12.33 26.43
N ARG A 480 -15.31 -12.07 27.14
CA ARG A 480 -16.59 -12.79 27.01
C ARG A 480 -16.43 -14.32 27.10
N GLY A 481 -15.42 -14.73 27.80
CA GLY A 481 -15.02 -16.12 28.00
C GLY A 481 -15.48 -16.69 29.33
N THR A 482 -14.94 -17.84 29.67
CA THR A 482 -15.16 -18.49 30.96
C THR A 482 -13.83 -18.86 31.59
N ILE A 483 -13.75 -18.80 32.92
CA ILE A 483 -12.59 -19.25 33.67
C ILE A 483 -13.02 -20.21 34.76
N ALA A 484 -12.27 -21.31 34.94
CA ALA A 484 -12.43 -22.29 36.01
C ALA A 484 -11.07 -22.57 36.63
N LEU A 485 -11.07 -22.70 37.98
CA LEU A 485 -9.89 -23.10 38.76
C LEU A 485 -10.20 -24.43 39.45
N ARG A 486 -9.26 -25.36 39.38
CA ARG A 486 -9.39 -26.67 40.00
C ARG A 486 -8.03 -27.19 40.44
N ASN A 487 -8.04 -28.11 41.42
CA ASN A 487 -6.84 -28.87 41.77
C ASN A 487 -6.56 -29.91 40.68
N GLN A 488 -5.29 -30.13 40.39
CA GLN A 488 -4.86 -31.26 39.56
C GLN A 488 -4.99 -32.59 40.34
N ALA A 489 -5.00 -33.71 39.57
CA ALA A 489 -5.19 -35.02 40.15
C ALA A 489 -4.00 -35.48 41.04
N GLU A 490 -2.79 -35.08 40.70
CA GLU A 490 -1.57 -35.47 41.41
C GLU A 490 -1.14 -34.38 42.40
N CYS A 491 -0.84 -33.17 41.93
CA CYS A 491 -0.53 -32.01 42.78
C CYS A 491 -0.65 -30.72 41.94
N GLY A 492 -0.89 -29.58 42.60
CA GLY A 492 -0.93 -28.26 41.99
C GLY A 492 -2.31 -27.77 41.57
N THR A 493 -2.32 -26.60 40.96
CA THR A 493 -3.55 -25.91 40.50
C THR A 493 -3.59 -25.84 38.97
N GLU A 494 -4.79 -25.94 38.44
CA GLU A 494 -5.08 -25.73 37.02
C GLU A 494 -6.13 -24.62 36.83
N ALA A 495 -5.78 -23.61 36.10
CA ALA A 495 -6.70 -22.56 35.65
C ALA A 495 -7.04 -22.73 34.16
N VAL A 496 -8.30 -22.98 33.83
CA VAL A 496 -8.78 -23.19 32.45
C VAL A 496 -9.56 -21.96 32.00
N LEU A 497 -9.07 -21.31 30.97
CA LEU A 497 -9.68 -20.15 30.35
C LEU A 497 -10.16 -20.50 28.93
N VAL A 498 -11.41 -20.19 28.61
CA VAL A 498 -11.97 -20.35 27.24
C VAL A 498 -12.40 -19.00 26.72
N VAL A 499 -11.82 -18.57 25.60
CA VAL A 499 -12.06 -17.26 24.98
C VAL A 499 -12.67 -17.44 23.58
N PRO A 500 -13.83 -16.85 23.28
CA PRO A 500 -14.38 -16.84 21.94
C PRO A 500 -13.55 -15.89 21.05
N LEU A 501 -13.19 -16.33 19.83
CA LEU A 501 -12.42 -15.53 18.85
C LEU A 501 -13.30 -14.83 17.81
N GLU A 502 -14.60 -15.13 17.75
CA GLU A 502 -15.55 -14.42 16.88
C GLU A 502 -16.30 -13.34 17.65
N ARG A 503 -16.33 -12.12 17.11
CA ARG A 503 -17.30 -11.10 17.52
C ARG A 503 -18.64 -11.41 16.83
N ARG A 504 -19.73 -11.49 17.61
CA ARG A 504 -21.08 -11.36 17.09
C ARG A 504 -21.41 -9.90 16.84
#